data_3b938dda499040ff3e460658dac184b2
#
_entry.id   3b938dda499040ff3e460658dac184b2
#
_cell.length_a   1.000
_cell.length_b   1.000
_cell.length_c   1.000
_cell.angle_alpha   90.00
_cell.angle_beta   90.00
_cell.angle_gamma   90.00
#
_symmetry.space_group_name_H-M   'P 1'
#
loop_
_entity.id
_entity.type
_entity.pdbx_description
1 polymer ?
#
loop_
_entity_poly.entity_id
_entity_poly.type
_entity_poly.pdbx_seq_one_letter_code
_entity_poly.pdbx_strand_id
1 'polypeptide(L)'
;MEGKGIRLPKLGILTLIRHRKVKAGGKLKSVTVCHEKDGKWYCSISFEYPKTELVYPKPSEDMKHIGLDMSATHLYVDSNGELADFEKPYKKLQEKLAREQRKLSYRQKDSKNYEKQHKVVARLHAKIKHQRKDRLHKLSEQLTREYDLISIENLDMSGLKQTLNLGKSYSDNGWGMFVTMLLYKGKRNGCYIIKIDKWFPSSKTCSQCRYVHKDLQLSDRTYVCPVCGNLIDRDEQAAINIDLEGLRVLLSA
;
A
#
# COMPACT_ATOMS: atom_id res chain seq x y z
N MET A 1 -23.04 -2.57 22.76
CA MET A 1 -22.56 -3.92 22.38
C MET A 1 -22.72 -4.81 23.59
N GLU A 2 -23.58 -5.80 23.49
CA GLU A 2 -23.89 -6.73 24.57
C GLU A 2 -23.24 -8.09 24.29
N GLY A 3 -22.37 -8.57 25.19
CA GLY A 3 -21.72 -9.88 25.06
C GLY A 3 -20.98 -10.07 23.74
N LYS A 4 -21.29 -11.14 22.98
CA LYS A 4 -20.70 -11.49 21.68
C LYS A 4 -21.47 -10.88 20.48
N GLY A 5 -22.44 -9.98 20.72
CA GLY A 5 -23.33 -9.46 19.68
C GLY A 5 -23.31 -7.94 19.54
N ILE A 6 -23.94 -7.48 18.47
CA ILE A 6 -24.29 -6.07 18.24
C ILE A 6 -25.78 -6.00 17.94
N ARG A 7 -26.49 -5.12 18.65
CA ARG A 7 -27.90 -4.84 18.36
C ARG A 7 -27.99 -3.79 17.26
N LEU A 8 -28.68 -4.10 16.20
CA LEU A 8 -28.94 -3.18 15.09
C LEU A 8 -30.44 -2.87 14.99
N PRO A 9 -30.82 -1.63 14.69
CA PRO A 9 -32.21 -1.28 14.42
C PRO A 9 -32.75 -2.17 13.28
N LYS A 10 -33.98 -2.64 13.42
CA LYS A 10 -34.69 -3.52 12.46
C LYS A 10 -34.11 -4.93 12.22
N LEU A 11 -32.84 -5.19 12.57
CA LEU A 11 -32.18 -6.51 12.39
C LEU A 11 -32.00 -7.29 13.67
N GLY A 12 -32.27 -6.68 14.84
CA GLY A 12 -32.08 -7.33 16.14
C GLY A 12 -30.62 -7.49 16.53
N ILE A 13 -30.30 -8.60 17.20
CA ILE A 13 -28.94 -8.88 17.70
C ILE A 13 -28.24 -9.81 16.72
N LEU A 14 -27.11 -9.33 16.16
CA LEU A 14 -26.23 -10.11 15.29
C LEU A 14 -24.99 -10.56 16.07
N THR A 15 -24.63 -11.83 15.93
CA THR A 15 -23.40 -12.38 16.52
C THR A 15 -22.18 -11.86 15.77
N LEU A 16 -21.18 -11.33 16.49
CA LEU A 16 -19.95 -10.81 15.93
C LEU A 16 -18.74 -11.65 16.30
N ILE A 17 -17.93 -11.99 15.31
CA ILE A 17 -16.56 -12.47 15.53
C ILE A 17 -15.68 -11.23 15.66
N ARG A 18 -15.27 -10.92 16.89
CA ARG A 18 -14.47 -9.73 17.19
C ARG A 18 -12.97 -10.02 17.00
N HIS A 19 -12.33 -9.27 16.13
CA HIS A 19 -10.89 -9.39 15.90
C HIS A 19 -10.06 -8.41 16.73
N ARG A 20 -10.69 -7.34 17.23
CA ARG A 20 -10.00 -6.27 17.98
C ARG A 20 -10.81 -5.87 19.20
N LYS A 21 -10.10 -5.52 20.28
CA LYS A 21 -10.70 -4.86 21.44
C LYS A 21 -10.99 -3.39 21.09
N VAL A 22 -12.13 -2.89 21.50
CA VAL A 22 -12.44 -1.45 21.44
C VAL A 22 -11.62 -0.76 22.50
N LYS A 23 -10.91 0.31 22.16
CA LYS A 23 -10.18 1.12 23.14
C LYS A 23 -11.18 1.83 24.07
N ALA A 24 -10.78 2.04 25.33
CA ALA A 24 -11.58 2.81 26.28
C ALA A 24 -11.84 4.24 25.74
N GLY A 25 -12.98 4.84 26.10
CA GLY A 25 -13.37 6.19 25.67
C GLY A 25 -13.91 6.31 24.23
N GLY A 26 -13.98 5.21 23.48
CA GLY A 26 -14.54 5.22 22.13
C GLY A 26 -16.07 5.33 22.11
N LYS A 27 -16.61 6.36 21.45
CA LYS A 27 -18.04 6.55 21.19
C LYS A 27 -18.42 5.91 19.86
N LEU A 28 -19.36 4.95 19.87
CA LEU A 28 -19.87 4.33 18.66
C LEU A 28 -20.57 5.37 17.77
N LYS A 29 -20.16 5.48 16.51
CA LYS A 29 -20.76 6.42 15.52
C LYS A 29 -21.64 5.71 14.50
N SER A 30 -21.10 4.70 13.85
CA SER A 30 -21.82 3.98 12.82
C SER A 30 -21.44 2.51 12.74
N VAL A 31 -22.35 1.72 12.20
CA VAL A 31 -22.16 0.31 11.91
C VAL A 31 -22.64 0.06 10.49
N THR A 32 -21.77 -0.51 9.68
CA THR A 32 -22.10 -0.93 8.31
C THR A 32 -21.98 -2.46 8.22
N VAL A 33 -23.04 -3.10 7.79
CA VAL A 33 -23.06 -4.55 7.55
C VAL A 33 -23.13 -4.78 6.04
N CYS A 34 -22.23 -5.62 5.51
CA CYS A 34 -22.22 -5.96 4.10
C CYS A 34 -22.10 -7.48 3.91
N HIS A 35 -22.76 -7.97 2.85
CA HIS A 35 -22.63 -9.34 2.37
C HIS A 35 -21.71 -9.33 1.15
N GLU A 36 -20.60 -10.07 1.24
CA GLU A 36 -19.61 -10.15 0.16
C GLU A 36 -19.91 -11.37 -0.76
N LYS A 37 -19.35 -11.31 -1.98
CA LYS A 37 -19.54 -12.38 -3.00
C LYS A 37 -18.97 -13.74 -2.58
N ASP A 38 -18.10 -13.79 -1.56
CA ASP A 38 -17.59 -15.04 -0.97
C ASP A 38 -18.60 -15.75 -0.09
N GLY A 39 -19.78 -15.14 0.12
CA GLY A 39 -20.88 -15.64 0.94
C GLY A 39 -20.74 -15.31 2.42
N LYS A 40 -19.84 -14.42 2.80
CA LYS A 40 -19.64 -14.01 4.19
C LYS A 40 -20.21 -12.63 4.47
N TRP A 41 -20.64 -12.43 5.71
CA TRP A 41 -21.07 -11.15 6.24
C TRP A 41 -19.91 -10.47 6.96
N TYR A 42 -19.73 -9.19 6.71
CA TYR A 42 -18.74 -8.37 7.34
C TYR A 42 -19.40 -7.16 8.03
N CYS A 43 -18.87 -6.80 9.17
CA CYS A 43 -19.34 -5.65 9.93
C CYS A 43 -18.20 -4.65 10.12
N SER A 44 -18.37 -3.44 9.62
CA SER A 44 -17.47 -2.31 9.87
C SER A 44 -18.08 -1.41 10.92
N ILE A 45 -17.33 -1.14 12.00
CA ILE A 45 -17.80 -0.34 13.13
C ILE A 45 -16.88 0.86 13.27
N SER A 46 -17.46 2.05 13.22
CA SER A 46 -16.75 3.32 13.40
C SER A 46 -16.90 3.82 14.83
N PHE A 47 -15.78 4.19 15.44
CA PHE A 47 -15.72 4.81 16.76
C PHE A 47 -15.08 6.18 16.68
N GLU A 48 -15.63 7.13 17.39
CA GLU A 48 -15.04 8.44 17.64
C GLU A 48 -14.28 8.39 18.98
N TYR A 49 -13.07 8.91 18.97
CA TYR A 49 -12.25 9.09 20.15
C TYR A 49 -11.98 10.57 20.38
N PRO A 50 -11.74 11.01 21.62
CA PRO A 50 -11.26 12.36 21.88
C PRO A 50 -10.05 12.67 21.00
N LYS A 51 -9.96 13.91 20.51
CA LYS A 51 -8.77 14.36 19.78
C LYS A 51 -7.56 14.25 20.69
N THR A 52 -6.59 13.46 20.31
CA THR A 52 -5.27 13.45 20.92
C THR A 52 -4.42 14.43 20.11
N GLU A 53 -3.66 15.29 20.77
CA GLU A 53 -2.67 16.09 20.09
C GLU A 53 -1.66 15.15 19.42
N LEU A 54 -1.47 15.34 18.12
CA LEU A 54 -0.48 14.59 17.37
C LEU A 54 0.86 15.30 17.54
N VAL A 55 1.77 14.62 18.20
CA VAL A 55 3.14 15.14 18.38
C VAL A 55 3.96 14.62 17.19
N TYR A 56 4.40 15.55 16.36
CA TYR A 56 5.40 15.27 15.34
C TYR A 56 6.79 15.65 15.88
N PRO A 57 7.85 14.92 15.53
CA PRO A 57 9.21 15.36 15.83
C PRO A 57 9.46 16.71 15.18
N LYS A 58 10.31 17.55 15.81
CA LYS A 58 10.74 18.80 15.18
C LYS A 58 11.55 18.48 13.94
N PRO A 59 11.24 19.07 12.77
CA PRO A 59 12.03 18.85 11.57
C PRO A 59 13.51 19.20 11.79
N SER A 60 14.39 18.26 11.45
CA SER A 60 15.86 18.42 11.53
C SER A 60 16.53 17.45 10.56
N GLU A 61 17.79 17.69 10.23
CA GLU A 61 18.59 16.79 9.39
C GLU A 61 18.88 15.45 10.06
N ASP A 62 18.86 15.41 11.39
CA ASP A 62 19.16 14.20 12.19
C ASP A 62 17.94 13.26 12.39
N MET A 63 16.76 13.64 11.87
CA MET A 63 15.58 12.80 12.00
C MET A 63 15.74 11.50 11.19
N LYS A 64 15.11 10.41 11.68
CA LYS A 64 15.14 9.12 10.99
C LYS A 64 14.22 9.16 9.77
N HIS A 65 14.80 9.22 8.57
CA HIS A 65 14.08 9.38 7.31
C HIS A 65 14.36 8.24 6.33
N ILE A 66 13.48 8.07 5.35
CA ILE A 66 13.60 7.06 4.29
C ILE A 66 12.85 7.50 3.03
N GLY A 67 13.45 7.26 1.87
CA GLY A 67 12.82 7.41 0.56
C GLY A 67 12.36 6.08 0.01
N LEU A 68 11.20 6.05 -0.64
CA LEU A 68 10.64 4.85 -1.24
C LEU A 68 10.36 5.09 -2.72
N ASP A 69 11.10 4.41 -3.59
CA ASP A 69 10.81 4.36 -5.03
C ASP A 69 9.87 3.19 -5.34
N MET A 70 8.82 3.44 -6.13
CA MET A 70 7.82 2.41 -6.44
C MET A 70 8.37 1.38 -7.43
N SER A 71 8.47 0.13 -7.00
CA SER A 71 8.90 -0.98 -7.84
C SER A 71 7.72 -1.78 -8.40
N ALA A 72 7.75 -2.10 -9.69
CA ALA A 72 6.77 -2.98 -10.33
C ALA A 72 6.89 -4.45 -9.86
N THR A 73 8.08 -4.88 -9.44
CA THR A 73 8.36 -6.25 -8.99
C THR A 73 8.21 -6.41 -7.48
N HIS A 74 8.67 -5.39 -6.74
CA HIS A 74 8.70 -5.41 -5.28
C HIS A 74 7.89 -4.27 -4.73
N LEU A 75 7.00 -4.03 -4.17
CA LEU A 75 6.22 -2.84 -3.77
C LEU A 75 7.04 -1.53 -3.88
N TYR A 76 8.25 -1.52 -3.32
CA TYR A 76 9.24 -0.42 -3.42
C TYR A 76 10.68 -0.94 -3.29
N VAL A 77 11.62 -0.08 -3.67
CA VAL A 77 13.03 -0.08 -3.24
C VAL A 77 13.20 1.11 -2.31
N ASP A 78 13.92 0.96 -1.21
CA ASP A 78 14.16 2.07 -0.29
C ASP A 78 15.54 2.72 -0.47
N SER A 79 15.77 3.84 0.21
CA SER A 79 17.02 4.59 0.14
C SER A 79 18.24 3.89 0.78
N ASN A 80 18.04 2.73 1.41
CA ASN A 80 19.12 1.86 1.89
C ASN A 80 19.42 0.72 0.88
N GLY A 81 18.76 0.71 -0.29
CA GLY A 81 18.88 -0.36 -1.29
C GLY A 81 18.09 -1.63 -0.96
N GLU A 82 17.27 -1.60 0.09
CA GLU A 82 16.48 -2.76 0.48
C GLU A 82 15.18 -2.85 -0.31
N LEU A 83 14.80 -4.09 -0.64
CA LEU A 83 13.54 -4.38 -1.31
C LEU A 83 12.44 -4.62 -0.28
N ALA A 84 11.24 -4.08 -0.55
CA ALA A 84 10.10 -4.39 0.30
C ALA A 84 9.87 -5.90 0.41
N ASP A 85 9.77 -6.44 1.63
CA ASP A 85 9.31 -7.82 1.87
C ASP A 85 7.81 -7.93 1.56
N PHE A 86 7.50 -7.92 0.26
CA PHE A 86 6.13 -7.94 -0.24
C PHE A 86 5.93 -9.06 -1.27
N GLU A 87 5.58 -10.25 -0.77
CA GLU A 87 5.16 -11.35 -1.63
C GLU A 87 3.80 -11.04 -2.29
N LYS A 88 3.74 -11.09 -3.63
CA LYS A 88 2.51 -10.81 -4.39
C LYS A 88 1.48 -11.95 -4.25
N PRO A 89 0.37 -11.76 -3.52
CA PRO A 89 -0.59 -12.84 -3.26
C PRO A 89 -1.28 -13.35 -4.52
N TYR A 90 -1.46 -12.49 -5.53
CA TYR A 90 -2.05 -12.87 -6.81
C TYR A 90 -1.14 -13.85 -7.56
N LYS A 91 0.16 -13.54 -7.67
CA LYS A 91 1.14 -14.41 -8.36
C LYS A 91 1.15 -15.82 -7.76
N LYS A 92 1.11 -15.92 -6.42
CA LYS A 92 1.09 -17.20 -5.70
C LYS A 92 -0.17 -18.04 -5.95
N LEU A 93 -1.31 -17.40 -6.15
CA LEU A 93 -2.60 -18.08 -6.31
C LEU A 93 -3.11 -18.06 -7.76
N GLN A 94 -2.36 -17.49 -8.70
CA GLN A 94 -2.78 -17.25 -10.08
C GLN A 94 -3.19 -18.52 -10.81
N GLU A 95 -2.39 -19.57 -10.73
CA GLU A 95 -2.67 -20.84 -11.41
C GLU A 95 -3.94 -21.50 -10.86
N LYS A 96 -4.07 -21.51 -9.52
CA LYS A 96 -5.27 -22.04 -8.88
C LYS A 96 -6.51 -21.24 -9.27
N LEU A 97 -6.42 -19.92 -9.28
CA LEU A 97 -7.50 -19.04 -9.69
C LEU A 97 -7.90 -19.29 -11.15
N ALA A 98 -6.92 -19.34 -12.06
CA ALA A 98 -7.16 -19.60 -13.48
C ALA A 98 -7.83 -20.96 -13.72
N ARG A 99 -7.41 -22.00 -12.99
CA ARG A 99 -8.04 -23.32 -13.06
C ARG A 99 -9.51 -23.28 -12.60
N GLU A 100 -9.78 -22.64 -11.49
CA GLU A 100 -11.16 -22.57 -10.96
C GLU A 100 -12.06 -21.65 -11.81
N GLN A 101 -11.50 -20.61 -12.44
CA GLN A 101 -12.22 -19.76 -13.40
C GLN A 101 -12.55 -20.53 -14.69
N ARG A 102 -11.63 -21.36 -15.21
CA ARG A 102 -11.92 -22.25 -16.36
C ARG A 102 -13.06 -23.22 -16.03
N LYS A 103 -13.03 -23.85 -14.85
CA LYS A 103 -14.15 -24.70 -14.44
C LYS A 103 -15.48 -23.94 -14.39
N LEU A 104 -15.46 -22.68 -13.95
CA LEU A 104 -16.65 -21.84 -13.89
C LEU A 104 -17.20 -21.53 -15.30
N SER A 105 -16.31 -21.25 -16.28
CA SER A 105 -16.73 -20.94 -17.66
C SER A 105 -17.42 -22.09 -18.37
N TYR A 106 -17.15 -23.34 -17.97
CA TYR A 106 -17.84 -24.54 -18.53
C TYR A 106 -19.17 -24.86 -17.82
N ARG A 107 -19.56 -24.10 -16.79
CA ARG A 107 -20.83 -24.33 -16.09
C ARG A 107 -21.95 -23.53 -16.71
N GLN A 108 -23.13 -24.16 -16.82
CA GLN A 108 -24.33 -23.45 -17.25
C GLN A 108 -24.67 -22.36 -16.23
N LYS A 109 -24.79 -21.13 -16.70
CA LYS A 109 -25.18 -19.98 -15.87
C LYS A 109 -26.49 -20.28 -15.13
N ASP A 110 -26.63 -19.76 -13.94
CA ASP A 110 -27.79 -19.87 -13.07
C ASP A 110 -28.10 -21.29 -12.58
N SER A 111 -27.25 -22.28 -12.90
CA SER A 111 -27.36 -23.62 -12.31
C SER A 111 -26.75 -23.64 -10.89
N LYS A 112 -27.27 -24.57 -10.03
CA LYS A 112 -26.72 -24.81 -8.68
C LYS A 112 -25.20 -25.09 -8.71
N ASN A 113 -24.70 -25.76 -9.75
CA ASN A 113 -23.27 -26.05 -9.93
C ASN A 113 -22.48 -24.83 -10.33
N TYR A 114 -23.05 -23.91 -11.12
CA TYR A 114 -22.45 -22.61 -11.40
C TYR A 114 -22.30 -21.77 -10.13
N GLU A 115 -23.36 -21.67 -9.33
CA GLU A 115 -23.32 -20.90 -8.07
C GLU A 115 -22.28 -21.46 -7.08
N LYS A 116 -22.20 -22.79 -6.94
CA LYS A 116 -21.17 -23.43 -6.11
C LYS A 116 -19.76 -23.05 -6.58
N GLN A 117 -19.50 -23.18 -7.88
CA GLN A 117 -18.19 -22.87 -8.46
C GLN A 117 -17.88 -21.36 -8.40
N HIS A 118 -18.87 -20.51 -8.63
CA HIS A 118 -18.74 -19.05 -8.48
C HIS A 118 -18.31 -18.66 -7.07
N LYS A 119 -18.89 -19.29 -6.02
CA LYS A 119 -18.46 -19.08 -4.63
C LYS A 119 -17.01 -19.51 -4.39
N VAL A 120 -16.52 -20.58 -5.05
CA VAL A 120 -15.11 -21.00 -4.96
C VAL A 120 -14.19 -19.93 -5.54
N VAL A 121 -14.50 -19.42 -6.73
CA VAL A 121 -13.74 -18.34 -7.38
C VAL A 121 -13.78 -17.06 -6.54
N ALA A 122 -14.95 -16.67 -6.04
CA ALA A 122 -15.10 -15.48 -5.19
C ALA A 122 -14.27 -15.59 -3.89
N ARG A 123 -14.22 -16.77 -3.25
CA ARG A 123 -13.38 -17.00 -2.07
C ARG A 123 -11.89 -16.88 -2.36
N LEU A 124 -11.42 -17.31 -3.54
CA LEU A 124 -10.02 -17.12 -3.95
C LEU A 124 -9.69 -15.64 -4.14
N HIS A 125 -10.56 -14.89 -4.81
CA HIS A 125 -10.39 -13.43 -4.93
C HIS A 125 -10.39 -12.73 -3.56
N ALA A 126 -11.31 -13.11 -2.67
CA ALA A 126 -11.36 -12.57 -1.31
C ALA A 126 -10.06 -12.88 -0.54
N LYS A 127 -9.53 -14.11 -0.66
CA LYS A 127 -8.26 -14.50 -0.04
C LYS A 127 -7.10 -13.63 -0.54
N ILE A 128 -6.97 -13.42 -1.85
CA ILE A 128 -5.94 -12.55 -2.45
C ILE A 128 -6.07 -11.12 -1.93
N LYS A 129 -7.30 -10.55 -1.97
CA LYS A 129 -7.62 -9.21 -1.45
C LYS A 129 -7.20 -9.04 0.01
N HIS A 130 -7.56 -10.02 0.87
CA HIS A 130 -7.28 -9.96 2.30
C HIS A 130 -5.79 -10.12 2.62
N GLN A 131 -5.09 -11.04 1.97
CA GLN A 131 -3.64 -11.22 2.14
C GLN A 131 -2.87 -9.97 1.73
N ARG A 132 -3.20 -9.36 0.57
CA ARG A 132 -2.61 -8.09 0.14
C ARG A 132 -2.84 -7.01 1.19
N LYS A 133 -4.09 -6.83 1.60
CA LYS A 133 -4.44 -5.79 2.57
C LYS A 133 -3.71 -5.98 3.91
N ASP A 134 -3.63 -7.21 4.42
CA ASP A 134 -2.93 -7.51 5.68
C ASP A 134 -1.43 -7.17 5.61
N ARG A 135 -0.76 -7.58 4.52
CA ARG A 135 0.67 -7.28 4.32
C ARG A 135 0.92 -5.78 4.21
N LEU A 136 0.14 -5.07 3.40
CA LEU A 136 0.25 -3.61 3.28
C LEU A 136 0.00 -2.89 4.62
N HIS A 137 -0.94 -3.40 5.42
CA HIS A 137 -1.17 -2.87 6.76
C HIS A 137 0.03 -3.08 7.69
N LYS A 138 0.64 -4.27 7.67
CA LYS A 138 1.82 -4.57 8.51
C LYS A 138 3.00 -3.71 8.11
N LEU A 139 3.32 -3.66 6.82
CA LEU A 139 4.44 -2.90 6.30
C LEU A 139 4.30 -1.40 6.54
N SER A 140 3.14 -0.82 6.22
CA SER A 140 2.90 0.61 6.48
C SER A 140 2.85 0.96 7.98
N GLU A 141 2.48 0.02 8.85
CA GLU A 141 2.56 0.22 10.31
C GLU A 141 3.99 0.21 10.81
N GLN A 142 4.79 -0.72 10.31
CA GLN A 142 6.21 -0.82 10.66
C GLN A 142 6.93 0.46 10.27
N LEU A 143 6.87 0.86 9.00
CA LEU A 143 7.54 2.06 8.49
C LEU A 143 7.15 3.33 9.26
N THR A 144 5.86 3.57 9.46
CA THR A 144 5.40 4.79 10.16
C THR A 144 5.67 4.79 11.66
N ARG A 145 6.15 3.69 12.25
CA ARG A 145 6.64 3.63 13.63
C ARG A 145 8.15 3.71 13.72
N GLU A 146 8.82 3.32 12.65
CA GLU A 146 10.27 3.22 12.59
C GLU A 146 10.91 4.54 12.16
N TYR A 147 10.25 5.29 11.26
CA TYR A 147 10.78 6.51 10.66
C TYR A 147 9.96 7.73 11.05
N ASP A 148 10.65 8.87 11.18
CA ASP A 148 10.05 10.19 11.43
C ASP A 148 9.56 10.84 10.15
N LEU A 149 10.22 10.53 9.00
CA LEU A 149 9.88 11.00 7.67
C LEU A 149 9.94 9.84 6.66
N ILE A 150 8.89 9.74 5.85
CA ILE A 150 8.85 8.84 4.69
C ILE A 150 8.55 9.68 3.45
N SER A 151 9.46 9.65 2.51
CA SER A 151 9.37 10.37 1.22
C SER A 151 8.98 9.42 0.11
N ILE A 152 8.04 9.82 -0.73
CA ILE A 152 7.52 9.00 -1.85
C ILE A 152 7.29 9.88 -3.08
N GLU A 153 7.28 9.29 -4.27
CA GLU A 153 6.87 9.99 -5.49
C GLU A 153 5.34 10.24 -5.53
N ASN A 154 4.96 11.37 -6.13
CA ASN A 154 3.57 11.70 -6.38
C ASN A 154 3.08 11.11 -7.72
N LEU A 155 2.92 9.79 -7.77
CA LEU A 155 2.57 9.05 -8.98
C LEU A 155 1.06 9.09 -9.27
N ASP A 156 0.71 9.34 -10.55
CA ASP A 156 -0.65 9.09 -11.06
C ASP A 156 -0.81 7.61 -11.40
N MET A 157 -1.37 6.85 -10.47
CA MET A 157 -1.62 5.42 -10.64
C MET A 157 -2.63 5.08 -11.74
N SER A 158 -3.47 6.03 -12.15
CA SER A 158 -4.47 5.83 -13.21
C SER A 158 -3.79 5.84 -14.58
N GLY A 159 -2.92 6.81 -14.81
CA GLY A 159 -2.13 6.93 -16.05
C GLY A 159 -1.15 5.76 -16.21
N LEU A 160 -0.45 5.36 -15.16
CA LEU A 160 0.52 4.26 -15.19
C LEU A 160 -0.11 2.91 -15.56
N LYS A 161 -1.36 2.64 -15.16
CA LYS A 161 -2.07 1.41 -15.52
C LYS A 161 -2.39 1.32 -17.00
N GLN A 162 -2.62 2.46 -17.65
CA GLN A 162 -3.01 2.52 -19.06
C GLN A 162 -1.80 2.46 -20.01
N THR A 163 -0.68 3.08 -19.64
CA THR A 163 0.46 3.30 -20.55
C THR A 163 1.42 2.12 -20.67
N LEU A 164 1.55 1.25 -19.66
CA LEU A 164 2.68 0.30 -19.60
C LEU A 164 2.34 -1.18 -19.81
N ASN A 165 1.12 -1.55 -20.20
CA ASN A 165 0.67 -2.98 -20.26
C ASN A 165 0.96 -3.78 -18.97
N LEU A 166 1.43 -3.12 -17.91
CA LEU A 166 1.79 -3.67 -16.60
C LEU A 166 0.63 -3.61 -15.60
N GLY A 167 -0.59 -3.29 -16.06
CA GLY A 167 -1.76 -3.06 -15.20
C GLY A 167 -2.04 -4.18 -14.20
N LYS A 168 -1.75 -5.45 -14.55
CA LYS A 168 -1.88 -6.58 -13.62
C LYS A 168 -0.84 -6.50 -12.49
N SER A 169 0.42 -6.20 -12.80
CA SER A 169 1.50 -6.10 -11.82
C SER A 169 1.28 -4.93 -10.88
N TYR A 170 0.93 -3.75 -11.40
CA TYR A 170 0.62 -2.57 -10.58
C TYR A 170 -0.66 -2.74 -9.75
N SER A 171 -1.67 -3.45 -10.28
CA SER A 171 -2.89 -3.74 -9.51
C SER A 171 -2.63 -4.74 -8.38
N ASP A 172 -1.73 -5.71 -8.60
CA ASP A 172 -1.35 -6.68 -7.56
C ASP A 172 -0.41 -6.07 -6.53
N ASN A 173 0.42 -5.12 -6.93
CA ASN A 173 1.31 -4.38 -6.06
C ASN A 173 0.54 -3.61 -4.97
N GLY A 174 -0.55 -2.93 -5.31
CA GLY A 174 -1.39 -2.21 -4.35
C GLY A 174 -0.78 -0.89 -3.85
N TRP A 175 0.14 -0.26 -4.60
CA TRP A 175 0.82 0.98 -4.23
C TRP A 175 -0.13 2.09 -3.76
N GLY A 176 -1.19 2.40 -4.49
CA GLY A 176 -2.15 3.43 -4.09
C GLY A 176 -2.83 3.16 -2.73
N MET A 177 -3.10 1.86 -2.43
CA MET A 177 -3.60 1.46 -1.12
C MET A 177 -2.53 1.61 -0.04
N PHE A 178 -1.28 1.28 -0.35
CA PHE A 178 -0.13 1.45 0.55
C PHE A 178 0.08 2.92 0.90
N VAL A 179 0.13 3.81 -0.10
CA VAL A 179 0.24 5.26 0.11
C VAL A 179 -0.91 5.80 0.97
N THR A 180 -2.15 5.36 0.72
CA THR A 180 -3.29 5.73 1.57
C THR A 180 -3.07 5.28 3.02
N MET A 181 -2.51 4.08 3.21
CA MET A 181 -2.21 3.57 4.56
C MET A 181 -1.07 4.34 5.24
N LEU A 182 -0.02 4.72 4.51
CA LEU A 182 1.05 5.58 5.02
C LEU A 182 0.51 6.93 5.49
N LEU A 183 -0.30 7.60 4.69
CA LEU A 183 -0.84 8.93 5.01
C LEU A 183 -1.63 8.95 6.33
N TYR A 184 -2.60 8.04 6.52
CA TYR A 184 -3.38 8.08 7.77
C TYR A 184 -2.62 7.51 8.97
N LYS A 185 -1.69 6.58 8.76
CA LYS A 185 -0.86 6.03 9.83
C LYS A 185 0.27 6.98 10.21
N GLY A 186 0.90 7.63 9.26
CA GLY A 186 1.87 8.69 9.51
C GLY A 186 1.24 9.77 10.40
N LYS A 187 0.06 10.26 10.02
CA LYS A 187 -0.71 11.18 10.86
C LYS A 187 -0.99 10.65 12.26
N ARG A 188 -1.28 9.36 12.41
CA ARG A 188 -1.57 8.73 13.72
C ARG A 188 -0.32 8.51 14.56
N ASN A 189 0.80 8.20 13.93
CA ASN A 189 2.04 7.81 14.60
C ASN A 189 3.06 8.97 14.72
N GLY A 190 2.73 10.19 14.22
CA GLY A 190 3.62 11.33 14.23
C GLY A 190 4.75 11.27 13.19
N CYS A 191 4.57 10.50 12.12
CA CYS A 191 5.53 10.38 11.02
C CYS A 191 5.09 11.26 9.86
N TYR A 192 6.00 12.09 9.35
CA TYR A 192 5.77 12.90 8.15
C TYR A 192 5.74 12.01 6.90
N ILE A 193 4.76 12.25 6.03
CA ILE A 193 4.67 11.58 4.72
C ILE A 193 4.71 12.66 3.66
N ILE A 194 5.86 12.80 3.00
CA ILE A 194 6.09 13.81 1.96
C ILE A 194 5.97 13.14 0.59
N LYS A 195 5.14 13.74 -0.27
CA LYS A 195 5.09 13.41 -1.69
C LYS A 195 5.92 14.46 -2.42
N ILE A 196 7.06 14.04 -2.99
CA ILE A 196 7.89 14.94 -3.79
C ILE A 196 7.20 15.32 -5.10
N ASP A 197 7.68 16.35 -5.76
CA ASP A 197 7.15 16.78 -7.06
C ASP A 197 7.25 15.63 -8.09
N LYS A 198 6.17 15.44 -8.85
CA LYS A 198 6.09 14.37 -9.87
C LYS A 198 7.09 14.52 -11.03
N TRP A 199 7.61 15.73 -11.23
CA TRP A 199 8.58 16.06 -12.28
C TRP A 199 10.02 16.03 -11.79
N PHE A 200 10.23 15.81 -10.50
CA PHE A 200 11.58 15.67 -9.96
C PHE A 200 12.27 14.45 -10.59
N PRO A 201 13.45 14.63 -11.24
CA PRO A 201 14.11 13.57 -12.00
C PRO A 201 14.87 12.60 -11.08
N SER A 202 14.14 11.92 -10.17
CA SER A 202 14.69 11.05 -9.12
C SER A 202 15.66 10.00 -9.68
N SER A 203 15.28 9.27 -10.72
CA SER A 203 16.10 8.22 -11.34
C SER A 203 17.24 8.74 -12.24
N LYS A 204 17.21 10.02 -12.64
CA LYS A 204 18.22 10.63 -13.52
C LYS A 204 19.26 11.48 -12.79
N THR A 205 19.01 11.84 -11.55
CA THR A 205 19.91 12.69 -10.76
C THR A 205 20.93 11.85 -10.03
N CYS A 206 22.20 12.19 -10.12
CA CYS A 206 23.26 11.54 -9.34
C CYS A 206 23.13 11.89 -7.85
N SER A 207 23.07 10.90 -6.97
CA SER A 207 23.00 11.12 -5.51
C SER A 207 24.29 11.74 -4.95
N GLN A 208 25.43 11.56 -5.62
CA GLN A 208 26.72 12.05 -5.19
C GLN A 208 26.99 13.50 -5.63
N CYS A 209 26.94 13.78 -6.94
CA CYS A 209 27.33 15.07 -7.50
C CYS A 209 26.17 15.93 -8.04
N ARG A 210 24.92 15.44 -7.92
CA ARG A 210 23.71 16.12 -8.38
C ARG A 210 23.61 16.34 -9.90
N TYR A 211 24.51 15.77 -10.69
CA TYR A 211 24.41 15.81 -12.15
C TYR A 211 23.14 15.10 -12.63
N VAL A 212 22.42 15.71 -13.58
CA VAL A 212 21.22 15.11 -14.18
C VAL A 212 21.59 14.44 -15.51
N HIS A 213 21.60 13.12 -15.53
CA HIS A 213 21.91 12.31 -16.72
C HIS A 213 20.70 12.27 -17.67
N LYS A 214 20.62 13.20 -18.61
CA LYS A 214 19.46 13.36 -19.51
C LYS A 214 19.24 12.15 -20.42
N ASP A 215 20.31 11.50 -20.87
CA ASP A 215 20.27 10.40 -21.85
C ASP A 215 20.04 9.01 -21.26
N LEU A 216 19.88 8.91 -19.92
CA LEU A 216 19.56 7.65 -19.22
C LEU A 216 18.25 7.07 -19.75
N GLN A 217 18.29 5.83 -20.25
CA GLN A 217 17.13 5.13 -20.82
C GLN A 217 16.33 4.40 -19.74
N LEU A 218 15.04 4.16 -20.01
CA LEU A 218 14.19 3.40 -19.10
C LEU A 218 14.60 1.93 -18.94
N SER A 219 15.30 1.39 -19.94
CA SER A 219 15.85 0.02 -19.93
C SER A 219 17.05 -0.14 -19.02
N ASP A 220 17.75 0.95 -18.73
CA ASP A 220 18.99 0.91 -17.94
C ASP A 220 18.66 0.60 -16.49
N ARG A 221 19.23 -0.45 -15.95
CA ARG A 221 19.03 -0.87 -14.55
C ARG A 221 20.12 -0.35 -13.65
N THR A 222 21.29 -0.10 -14.21
CA THR A 222 22.43 0.46 -13.49
C THR A 222 22.61 1.91 -13.88
N TYR A 223 22.68 2.77 -12.89
CA TYR A 223 23.02 4.18 -13.08
C TYR A 223 24.55 4.33 -13.05
N VAL A 224 25.12 4.96 -14.07
CA VAL A 224 26.54 5.33 -14.13
C VAL A 224 26.62 6.82 -14.35
N CYS A 225 27.17 7.56 -13.40
CA CYS A 225 27.32 9.01 -13.53
C CYS A 225 28.46 9.36 -14.51
N PRO A 226 28.20 10.09 -15.59
CA PRO A 226 29.27 10.47 -16.54
C PRO A 226 30.23 11.52 -15.99
N VAL A 227 29.89 12.18 -14.86
CA VAL A 227 30.70 13.23 -14.26
C VAL A 227 31.61 12.71 -13.14
N CYS A 228 31.03 11.96 -12.17
CA CYS A 228 31.77 11.50 -10.99
C CYS A 228 32.03 9.99 -10.98
N GLY A 229 31.54 9.23 -11.97
CA GLY A 229 31.73 7.78 -12.04
C GLY A 229 30.87 6.98 -11.04
N ASN A 230 29.97 7.61 -10.29
CA ASN A 230 29.11 6.90 -9.34
C ASN A 230 28.35 5.79 -10.07
N LEU A 231 28.46 4.55 -9.56
CA LEU A 231 27.84 3.36 -10.10
C LEU A 231 26.94 2.73 -9.04
N ILE A 232 25.63 2.66 -9.32
CA ILE A 232 24.61 2.22 -8.37
C ILE A 232 23.40 1.63 -9.12
N ASP A 233 22.58 0.80 -8.47
CA ASP A 233 21.27 0.41 -8.99
C ASP A 233 20.39 1.66 -9.21
N ARG A 234 19.66 1.71 -10.34
CA ARG A 234 18.88 2.89 -10.69
C ARG A 234 17.69 3.14 -9.76
N ASP A 235 17.04 2.06 -9.29
CA ASP A 235 15.87 2.16 -8.41
C ASP A 235 16.34 2.59 -6.98
N GLU A 236 17.50 2.09 -6.53
CA GLU A 236 18.16 2.58 -5.30
C GLU A 236 18.58 4.04 -5.42
N GLN A 237 19.20 4.44 -6.53
CA GLN A 237 19.53 5.83 -6.82
C GLN A 237 18.30 6.74 -6.74
N ALA A 238 17.18 6.31 -7.31
CA ALA A 238 15.93 7.05 -7.26
C ALA A 238 15.42 7.18 -5.82
N ALA A 239 15.44 6.09 -5.04
CA ALA A 239 15.01 6.12 -3.65
C ALA A 239 15.83 7.07 -2.78
N ILE A 240 17.16 7.10 -2.94
CA ILE A 240 18.05 8.07 -2.26
C ILE A 240 17.67 9.51 -2.63
N ASN A 241 17.43 9.79 -3.90
CA ASN A 241 17.05 11.12 -4.34
C ASN A 241 15.66 11.55 -3.85
N ILE A 242 14.71 10.61 -3.80
CA ILE A 242 13.36 10.82 -3.22
C ILE A 242 13.48 11.19 -1.74
N ASP A 243 14.34 10.49 -1.01
CA ASP A 243 14.57 10.70 0.40
C ASP A 243 15.11 12.10 0.69
N LEU A 244 16.22 12.45 0.04
CA LEU A 244 16.88 13.75 0.19
C LEU A 244 15.98 14.91 -0.24
N GLU A 245 15.22 14.76 -1.33
CA GLU A 245 14.28 15.79 -1.76
C GLU A 245 13.11 15.94 -0.79
N GLY A 246 12.59 14.85 -0.24
CA GLY A 246 11.54 14.90 0.78
C GLY A 246 12.01 15.59 2.07
N LEU A 247 13.23 15.30 2.52
CA LEU A 247 13.83 15.97 3.66
C LEU A 247 14.00 17.48 3.39
N ARG A 248 14.52 17.85 2.21
CA ARG A 248 14.65 19.26 1.78
C ARG A 248 13.29 19.97 1.82
N VAL A 249 12.25 19.35 1.28
CA VAL A 249 10.88 19.92 1.27
C VAL A 249 10.37 20.13 2.68
N LEU A 250 10.56 19.16 3.57
CA LEU A 250 10.11 19.24 4.98
C LEU A 250 10.84 20.36 5.72
N LEU A 251 12.16 20.51 5.53
CA LEU A 251 12.95 21.54 6.21
C LEU A 251 12.70 22.96 5.68
N SER A 252 12.11 23.08 4.47
CA SER A 252 11.77 24.36 3.84
C SER A 252 10.36 24.83 4.14
N ALA A 253 9.52 24.02 4.82
CA ALA A 253 8.12 24.30 5.12
C ALA A 253 7.93 24.96 6.49
#